data_223a49c7bee171aa0aa99d4561ed0422
#
_entry.id   223a49c7bee171aa0aa99d4561ed0422
#
_cell.length_a   1.000
_cell.length_b   1.000
_cell.length_c   1.000
_cell.angle_alpha   90.00
_cell.angle_beta   90.00
_cell.angle_gamma   90.00
#
_symmetry.space_group_name_H-M   'P 1'
#
loop_
_entity.id
_entity.type
_entity.pdbx_description
1 polymer ?
#
loop_
_entity_poly.entity_id
_entity_poly.type
_entity_poly.pdbx_seq_one_letter_code
_entity_poly.pdbx_strand_id
1 'polypeptide(L)'
;MLKELKRIFADSYVLIIFLLSGLLYPVIYGLIYYKGTVDEMPVAVVDLSQSSDSRRFIQKIDATREVDVAYKCVSMAEGQELMEERKVRGIVLFPEDYGDRLARMEQATISTYADMASFLYYKNITMAVNHVMIDELRTIETTRFASLGMTDEAIAQMVEAIPAEENIPFNTNWSFLIFFLSAALLLVIQQTMFFGVSVMNGSMREGKATHDGSLIGRAAAYALVYVGIACYCLLVVPALFKMPQRGQLPDLLALIFFFVIDCVAFSFTFSRFVRHRETVFVELLFMSSLCLFLSGTIWPVSSMPPFWKAVSWVFPSTFAIQGFHAINNAAATLPMIRPQLIGLISQFAFYSVAAFLMDYRERNHYESRLHKLIEKRTRLIEGRIKARQAQEAVFEATK
;
A
#
# COMPACT_ATOMS: atom_id res chain seq x y z
N MET A 1 10.22 2.15 29.85
CA MET A 1 10.59 1.34 28.71
C MET A 1 10.50 -0.18 28.99
N LEU A 2 11.35 -0.77 29.86
CA LEU A 2 11.35 -2.23 30.13
C LEU A 2 10.01 -2.79 30.62
N LYS A 3 9.30 -2.08 31.50
CA LYS A 3 7.96 -2.49 31.96
C LYS A 3 6.95 -2.52 30.79
N GLU A 4 7.03 -1.59 29.86
CA GLU A 4 6.15 -1.51 28.70
C GLU A 4 6.47 -2.61 27.70
N LEU A 5 7.73 -2.90 27.43
CA LEU A 5 8.13 -4.04 26.62
C LEU A 5 7.56 -5.35 27.18
N LYS A 6 7.68 -5.58 28.51
CA LYS A 6 7.08 -6.75 29.13
C LYS A 6 5.56 -6.81 28.95
N ARG A 7 4.86 -5.68 28.98
CA ARG A 7 3.41 -5.60 28.74
C ARG A 7 3.05 -5.92 27.29
N ILE A 8 3.79 -5.34 26.32
CA ILE A 8 3.60 -5.63 24.89
C ILE A 8 3.71 -7.14 24.65
N PHE A 9 4.74 -7.78 25.18
CA PHE A 9 4.94 -9.23 25.02
C PHE A 9 4.05 -10.11 25.90
N ALA A 10 3.40 -9.57 26.93
CA ALA A 10 2.45 -10.28 27.76
C ALA A 10 1.01 -10.23 27.25
N ASP A 11 0.65 -9.23 26.44
CA ASP A 11 -0.69 -9.12 25.86
C ASP A 11 -0.77 -9.93 24.56
N SER A 12 -1.49 -11.06 24.61
CA SER A 12 -1.61 -11.99 23.47
C SER A 12 -2.18 -11.35 22.22
N TYR A 13 -3.10 -10.37 22.34
CA TYR A 13 -3.68 -9.69 21.18
C TYR A 13 -2.65 -8.78 20.50
N VAL A 14 -1.91 -8.02 21.30
CA VAL A 14 -0.84 -7.13 20.78
C VAL A 14 0.26 -7.97 20.15
N LEU A 15 0.64 -9.08 20.80
CA LEU A 15 1.66 -9.99 20.30
C LEU A 15 1.26 -10.62 18.95
N ILE A 16 0.02 -11.14 18.86
CA ILE A 16 -0.50 -11.69 17.60
C ILE A 16 -0.47 -10.66 16.49
N ILE A 17 -0.90 -9.42 16.75
CA ILE A 17 -0.91 -8.36 15.75
C ILE A 17 0.51 -8.01 15.32
N PHE A 18 1.45 -7.84 16.24
CA PHE A 18 2.82 -7.48 15.92
C PHE A 18 3.55 -8.61 15.19
N LEU A 19 3.41 -9.85 15.65
CA LEU A 19 4.07 -11.00 15.05
C LEU A 19 3.35 -11.47 13.78
N LEU A 20 2.03 -11.69 13.86
CA LEU A 20 1.28 -12.22 12.74
C LEU A 20 1.14 -11.21 11.62
N SER A 21 0.68 -9.98 11.94
CA SER A 21 0.51 -8.95 10.90
C SER A 21 1.84 -8.32 10.51
N GLY A 22 2.75 -8.06 11.45
CA GLY A 22 4.04 -7.42 11.16
C GLY A 22 5.05 -8.32 10.47
N LEU A 23 5.04 -9.62 10.73
CA LEU A 23 6.03 -10.55 10.19
C LEU A 23 5.47 -11.49 9.11
N LEU A 24 4.30 -12.08 9.33
CA LEU A 24 3.75 -13.06 8.41
C LEU A 24 3.03 -12.42 7.21
N TYR A 25 2.27 -11.36 7.46
CA TYR A 25 1.48 -10.70 6.42
C TYR A 25 2.33 -10.17 5.24
N PRO A 26 3.50 -9.52 5.47
CA PRO A 26 4.40 -9.14 4.40
C PRO A 26 4.87 -10.30 3.51
N VAL A 27 5.14 -11.45 4.11
CA VAL A 27 5.55 -12.66 3.36
C VAL A 27 4.37 -13.22 2.56
N ILE A 28 3.17 -13.29 3.15
CA ILE A 28 1.96 -13.75 2.43
C ILE A 28 1.69 -12.85 1.22
N TYR A 29 1.75 -11.52 1.38
CA TYR A 29 1.59 -10.58 0.26
C TYR A 29 2.66 -10.79 -0.82
N GLY A 30 3.91 -10.95 -0.41
CA GLY A 30 5.00 -11.24 -1.33
C GLY A 30 4.79 -12.54 -2.11
N LEU A 31 4.26 -13.59 -1.47
CA LEU A 31 3.94 -14.86 -2.12
C LEU A 31 2.76 -14.74 -3.09
N ILE A 32 1.68 -14.03 -2.71
CA ILE A 32 0.52 -13.82 -3.57
C ILE A 32 0.90 -13.10 -4.86
N TYR A 33 1.76 -12.08 -4.76
CA TYR A 33 2.17 -11.27 -5.91
C TYR A 33 3.55 -11.67 -6.47
N TYR A 34 4.06 -12.88 -6.13
CA TYR A 34 5.43 -13.32 -6.49
C TYR A 34 5.74 -13.23 -7.99
N LYS A 35 4.77 -13.59 -8.86
CA LYS A 35 4.95 -13.46 -10.30
C LYS A 35 5.12 -11.99 -10.75
N GLY A 36 4.58 -11.04 -9.99
CA GLY A 36 4.71 -9.60 -10.24
C GLY A 36 3.95 -9.09 -11.47
N THR A 37 3.73 -9.94 -12.45
CA THR A 37 3.03 -9.67 -13.70
C THR A 37 1.90 -10.70 -13.91
N VAL A 38 0.89 -10.31 -14.63
CA VAL A 38 -0.14 -11.24 -15.12
C VAL A 38 0.28 -11.62 -16.52
N ASP A 39 0.76 -12.84 -16.68
CA ASP A 39 1.26 -13.37 -17.94
C ASP A 39 0.22 -14.33 -18.54
N GLU A 40 0.34 -14.64 -19.84
CA GLU A 40 -0.47 -15.65 -20.56
C GLU A 40 -1.98 -15.43 -20.37
N MET A 41 -2.43 -14.21 -20.62
CA MET A 41 -3.84 -13.89 -20.44
C MET A 41 -4.66 -14.47 -21.58
N PRO A 42 -5.72 -15.29 -21.31
CA PRO A 42 -6.48 -15.91 -22.36
C PRO A 42 -7.30 -14.89 -23.14
N VAL A 43 -7.11 -14.86 -24.46
CA VAL A 43 -7.88 -14.05 -25.40
C VAL A 43 -8.50 -14.93 -26.51
N ALA A 44 -9.62 -14.46 -27.07
CA ALA A 44 -10.19 -14.99 -28.26
C ALA A 44 -9.74 -14.16 -29.47
N VAL A 45 -9.46 -14.81 -30.57
CA VAL A 45 -9.21 -14.16 -31.86
C VAL A 45 -10.34 -14.51 -32.83
N VAL A 46 -10.94 -13.46 -33.41
CA VAL A 46 -11.93 -13.56 -34.47
C VAL A 46 -11.26 -13.11 -35.77
N ASP A 47 -10.85 -14.08 -36.60
CA ASP A 47 -10.17 -13.79 -37.86
C ASP A 47 -11.15 -14.01 -39.05
N LEU A 48 -11.81 -12.91 -39.45
CA LEU A 48 -12.71 -12.93 -40.60
C LEU A 48 -11.95 -12.83 -41.94
N SER A 49 -10.72 -12.28 -41.91
CA SER A 49 -9.87 -12.12 -43.09
C SER A 49 -9.26 -13.43 -43.59
N GLN A 50 -8.88 -14.30 -42.64
CA GLN A 50 -8.19 -15.57 -42.94
C GLN A 50 -6.96 -15.40 -43.88
N SER A 51 -6.36 -14.22 -43.88
CA SER A 51 -5.21 -13.88 -44.74
C SER A 51 -3.89 -14.43 -44.14
N SER A 52 -2.81 -14.39 -44.94
CA SER A 52 -1.46 -14.70 -44.45
C SER A 52 -1.01 -13.69 -43.40
N ASP A 53 -1.40 -12.42 -43.54
CA ASP A 53 -1.00 -11.32 -42.67
C ASP A 53 -1.73 -11.39 -41.33
N SER A 54 -3.05 -11.70 -41.31
CA SER A 54 -3.78 -11.94 -40.07
C SER A 54 -3.21 -13.10 -39.29
N ARG A 55 -2.90 -14.23 -39.94
CA ARG A 55 -2.30 -15.39 -39.28
C ARG A 55 -0.93 -15.08 -38.70
N ARG A 56 -0.09 -14.33 -39.43
CA ARG A 56 1.22 -13.90 -38.93
C ARG A 56 1.08 -13.00 -37.69
N PHE A 57 0.15 -12.06 -37.73
CA PHE A 57 -0.13 -11.16 -36.58
C PHE A 57 -0.63 -11.96 -35.38
N ILE A 58 -1.54 -12.91 -35.55
CA ILE A 58 -2.06 -13.80 -34.52
C ILE A 58 -0.92 -14.59 -33.84
N GLN A 59 -0.02 -15.18 -34.67
CA GLN A 59 1.14 -15.92 -34.16
C GLN A 59 2.07 -15.03 -33.34
N LYS A 60 2.28 -13.76 -33.75
CA LYS A 60 3.09 -12.81 -32.99
C LYS A 60 2.42 -12.39 -31.67
N ILE A 61 1.09 -12.21 -31.65
CA ILE A 61 0.36 -11.93 -30.39
C ILE A 61 0.51 -13.11 -29.43
N ASP A 62 0.30 -14.33 -29.93
CA ASP A 62 0.43 -15.55 -29.13
C ASP A 62 1.85 -15.79 -28.60
N ALA A 63 2.85 -15.27 -29.29
CA ALA A 63 4.26 -15.32 -28.85
C ALA A 63 4.61 -14.24 -27.80
N THR A 64 3.69 -13.31 -27.50
CA THR A 64 3.93 -12.31 -26.46
C THR A 64 3.77 -12.93 -25.07
N ARG A 65 4.45 -12.37 -24.08
CA ARG A 65 4.37 -12.84 -22.70
C ARG A 65 3.01 -12.55 -22.05
N GLU A 66 2.37 -11.49 -22.49
CA GLU A 66 1.19 -10.92 -21.85
C GLU A 66 -0.10 -11.67 -22.18
N VAL A 67 -0.14 -12.32 -23.34
CA VAL A 67 -1.38 -12.86 -23.94
C VAL A 67 -1.16 -14.28 -24.43
N ASP A 68 -2.16 -15.13 -24.20
CA ASP A 68 -2.31 -16.47 -24.78
C ASP A 68 -3.54 -16.48 -25.69
N VAL A 69 -3.38 -16.88 -26.94
CA VAL A 69 -4.49 -17.03 -27.89
C VAL A 69 -5.20 -18.37 -27.67
N ALA A 70 -6.01 -18.43 -26.60
CA ALA A 70 -6.66 -19.66 -26.16
C ALA A 70 -7.76 -20.15 -27.13
N TYR A 71 -8.43 -19.23 -27.84
CA TYR A 71 -9.56 -19.55 -28.72
C TYR A 71 -9.47 -18.80 -30.04
N LYS A 72 -9.76 -19.53 -31.14
CA LYS A 72 -9.93 -18.97 -32.47
C LYS A 72 -11.38 -19.13 -32.86
N CYS A 73 -12.11 -18.04 -32.95
CA CYS A 73 -13.55 -17.99 -33.18
C CYS A 73 -13.86 -17.66 -34.64
N VAL A 74 -14.95 -18.20 -35.12
CA VAL A 74 -15.44 -17.98 -36.50
C VAL A 74 -16.28 -16.69 -36.56
N SER A 75 -16.86 -16.26 -35.43
CA SER A 75 -17.71 -15.08 -35.38
C SER A 75 -17.48 -14.27 -34.11
N MET A 76 -17.86 -12.99 -34.18
CA MET A 76 -17.82 -12.11 -32.99
C MET A 76 -18.77 -12.60 -31.89
N ALA A 77 -19.92 -13.21 -32.26
CA ALA A 77 -20.87 -13.74 -31.28
C ALA A 77 -20.25 -14.83 -30.40
N GLU A 78 -19.49 -15.76 -31.01
CA GLU A 78 -18.77 -16.80 -30.29
C GLU A 78 -17.72 -16.22 -29.33
N GLY A 79 -16.97 -15.20 -29.79
CA GLY A 79 -16.00 -14.51 -28.94
C GLY A 79 -16.65 -13.80 -27.75
N GLN A 80 -17.84 -13.19 -27.95
CA GLN A 80 -18.60 -12.55 -26.88
C GLN A 80 -19.13 -13.57 -25.88
N GLU A 81 -19.64 -14.72 -26.32
CA GLU A 81 -20.07 -15.79 -25.43
C GLU A 81 -18.94 -16.28 -24.52
N LEU A 82 -17.75 -16.51 -25.12
CA LEU A 82 -16.56 -16.88 -24.33
C LEU A 82 -16.14 -15.79 -23.31
N MET A 83 -16.34 -14.53 -23.64
CA MET A 83 -16.07 -13.42 -22.72
C MET A 83 -17.13 -13.34 -21.62
N GLU A 84 -18.40 -13.54 -21.90
CA GLU A 84 -19.50 -13.62 -20.92
C GLU A 84 -19.30 -14.79 -19.94
N GLU A 85 -18.88 -15.95 -20.47
CA GLU A 85 -18.50 -17.12 -19.66
C GLU A 85 -17.17 -16.94 -18.89
N ARG A 86 -16.48 -15.81 -19.08
CA ARG A 86 -15.18 -15.50 -18.47
C ARG A 86 -14.05 -16.47 -18.85
N LYS A 87 -14.17 -17.20 -19.93
CA LYS A 87 -13.12 -18.06 -20.46
C LYS A 87 -11.99 -17.27 -21.10
N VAL A 88 -12.31 -16.09 -21.65
CA VAL A 88 -11.35 -15.14 -22.20
C VAL A 88 -11.52 -13.76 -21.55
N ARG A 89 -10.45 -12.96 -21.59
CA ARG A 89 -10.41 -11.61 -21.03
C ARG A 89 -10.38 -10.52 -22.10
N GLY A 90 -10.31 -10.90 -23.34
CA GLY A 90 -10.38 -9.99 -24.47
C GLY A 90 -10.61 -10.71 -25.77
N ILE A 91 -10.97 -9.92 -26.79
CA ILE A 91 -11.22 -10.38 -28.16
C ILE A 91 -10.40 -9.48 -29.09
N VAL A 92 -9.67 -10.10 -30.03
CA VAL A 92 -8.98 -9.38 -31.10
C VAL A 92 -9.67 -9.75 -32.40
N LEU A 93 -10.25 -8.77 -33.10
CA LEU A 93 -11.01 -8.94 -34.32
C LEU A 93 -10.23 -8.42 -35.54
N PHE A 94 -10.04 -9.29 -36.51
CA PHE A 94 -9.55 -8.96 -37.85
C PHE A 94 -10.74 -8.94 -38.82
N PRO A 95 -11.05 -7.77 -39.44
CA PRO A 95 -12.15 -7.68 -40.40
C PRO A 95 -11.86 -8.45 -41.70
N GLU A 96 -12.89 -8.76 -42.50
CA GLU A 96 -12.76 -9.53 -43.74
C GLU A 96 -11.80 -8.90 -44.75
N ASP A 97 -11.78 -7.57 -44.81
CA ASP A 97 -10.98 -6.80 -45.77
C ASP A 97 -9.54 -6.50 -45.29
N TYR A 98 -9.12 -7.04 -44.14
CA TYR A 98 -7.81 -6.73 -43.51
C TYR A 98 -6.64 -7.03 -44.46
N GLY A 99 -6.56 -8.25 -45.00
CA GLY A 99 -5.48 -8.66 -45.91
C GLY A 99 -5.52 -7.90 -47.23
N ASP A 100 -6.73 -7.71 -47.81
CA ASP A 100 -6.93 -7.01 -49.07
C ASP A 100 -6.53 -5.54 -48.98
N ARG A 101 -6.84 -4.87 -47.87
CA ARG A 101 -6.41 -3.49 -47.63
C ARG A 101 -4.89 -3.38 -47.52
N LEU A 102 -4.26 -4.28 -46.77
CA LEU A 102 -2.79 -4.28 -46.68
C LEU A 102 -2.14 -4.52 -48.04
N ALA A 103 -2.67 -5.45 -48.84
CA ALA A 103 -2.18 -5.72 -50.19
C ALA A 103 -2.32 -4.50 -51.13
N ARG A 104 -3.38 -3.70 -50.95
CA ARG A 104 -3.63 -2.47 -51.71
C ARG A 104 -2.93 -1.25 -51.16
N MET A 105 -2.11 -1.41 -50.08
CA MET A 105 -1.45 -0.30 -49.37
C MET A 105 -2.43 0.69 -48.71
N GLU A 106 -3.63 0.22 -48.38
CA GLU A 106 -4.65 0.97 -47.67
C GLU A 106 -4.52 0.76 -46.14
N GLN A 107 -5.14 1.63 -45.36
CA GLN A 107 -5.19 1.48 -43.93
C GLN A 107 -6.08 0.31 -43.54
N ALA A 108 -5.53 -0.69 -42.85
CA ALA A 108 -6.26 -1.76 -42.23
C ALA A 108 -6.46 -1.54 -40.74
N THR A 109 -7.60 -1.94 -40.20
CA THR A 109 -7.96 -1.72 -38.79
C THR A 109 -8.07 -3.06 -38.06
N ILE A 110 -7.54 -3.15 -36.85
CA ILE A 110 -7.73 -4.27 -35.92
C ILE A 110 -8.56 -3.72 -34.76
N SER A 111 -9.61 -4.45 -34.36
CA SER A 111 -10.42 -4.05 -33.20
C SER A 111 -10.08 -4.93 -32.01
N THR A 112 -9.82 -4.30 -30.87
CA THR A 112 -9.50 -5.00 -29.61
C THR A 112 -10.58 -4.68 -28.58
N TYR A 113 -11.17 -5.71 -28.02
CA TYR A 113 -12.15 -5.62 -26.93
C TYR A 113 -11.53 -6.26 -25.69
N ALA A 114 -11.53 -5.57 -24.58
CA ALA A 114 -10.93 -6.07 -23.34
C ALA A 114 -11.91 -5.95 -22.17
N ASP A 115 -11.90 -6.93 -21.28
CA ASP A 115 -12.67 -6.92 -20.05
C ASP A 115 -12.09 -5.88 -19.10
N MET A 116 -12.87 -4.83 -18.80
CA MET A 116 -12.50 -3.76 -17.87
C MET A 116 -12.78 -4.10 -16.39
N ALA A 117 -13.17 -5.33 -16.07
CA ALA A 117 -13.30 -5.78 -14.69
C ALA A 117 -11.96 -5.69 -13.93
N SER A 118 -10.84 -5.73 -14.65
CA SER A 118 -9.51 -5.44 -14.13
C SER A 118 -8.73 -4.55 -15.10
N PHE A 119 -8.19 -3.45 -14.59
CA PHE A 119 -7.29 -2.58 -15.36
C PHE A 119 -6.07 -3.34 -15.91
N LEU A 120 -5.60 -4.37 -15.20
CA LEU A 120 -4.48 -5.20 -15.66
C LEU A 120 -4.81 -5.98 -16.93
N TYR A 121 -6.04 -6.45 -17.10
CA TYR A 121 -6.46 -7.15 -18.30
C TYR A 121 -6.40 -6.23 -19.53
N TYR A 122 -7.06 -5.08 -19.43
CA TYR A 122 -7.02 -4.08 -20.49
C TYR A 122 -5.59 -3.66 -20.84
N LYS A 123 -4.78 -3.34 -19.84
CA LYS A 123 -3.39 -2.92 -20.02
C LYS A 123 -2.59 -3.97 -20.80
N ASN A 124 -2.60 -5.22 -20.35
CA ASN A 124 -1.77 -6.27 -20.95
C ASN A 124 -2.19 -6.58 -22.39
N ILE A 125 -3.49 -6.73 -22.65
CA ILE A 125 -4.00 -7.00 -24.00
C ILE A 125 -3.64 -5.86 -24.93
N THR A 126 -3.87 -4.61 -24.51
CA THR A 126 -3.54 -3.42 -25.30
C THR A 126 -2.04 -3.30 -25.57
N MET A 127 -1.19 -3.58 -24.57
CA MET A 127 0.26 -3.55 -24.75
C MET A 127 0.73 -4.62 -25.74
N ALA A 128 0.26 -5.87 -25.60
CA ALA A 128 0.61 -6.96 -26.52
C ALA A 128 0.23 -6.61 -27.98
N VAL A 129 -1.01 -6.18 -28.19
CA VAL A 129 -1.50 -5.80 -29.54
C VAL A 129 -0.70 -4.63 -30.11
N ASN A 130 -0.43 -3.59 -29.31
CA ASN A 130 0.35 -2.43 -29.74
C ASN A 130 1.80 -2.79 -30.08
N HIS A 131 2.48 -3.62 -29.28
CA HIS A 131 3.84 -4.05 -29.57
C HIS A 131 3.89 -4.80 -30.91
N VAL A 132 2.99 -5.76 -31.11
CA VAL A 132 2.92 -6.53 -32.37
C VAL A 132 2.55 -5.62 -33.54
N MET A 133 1.63 -4.67 -33.35
CA MET A 133 1.24 -3.72 -34.37
C MET A 133 2.41 -2.86 -34.85
N ILE A 134 3.22 -2.34 -33.92
CA ILE A 134 4.41 -1.54 -34.25
C ILE A 134 5.43 -2.40 -35.00
N ASP A 135 5.66 -3.64 -34.59
CA ASP A 135 6.60 -4.54 -35.25
C ASP A 135 6.12 -4.96 -36.64
N GLU A 136 4.82 -5.23 -36.82
CA GLU A 136 4.23 -5.50 -38.12
C GLU A 136 4.31 -4.28 -39.05
N LEU A 137 4.01 -3.09 -38.55
CA LEU A 137 4.11 -1.84 -39.30
C LEU A 137 5.54 -1.66 -39.85
N ARG A 138 6.56 -1.82 -38.99
CA ARG A 138 7.97 -1.78 -39.41
C ARG A 138 8.26 -2.79 -40.53
N THR A 139 7.80 -4.02 -40.35
CA THR A 139 8.02 -5.11 -41.34
C THR A 139 7.38 -4.77 -42.67
N ILE A 140 6.14 -4.29 -42.68
CA ILE A 140 5.40 -3.90 -43.88
C ILE A 140 6.09 -2.73 -44.58
N GLU A 141 6.45 -1.68 -43.86
CA GLU A 141 7.12 -0.48 -44.41
C GLU A 141 8.49 -0.85 -45.00
N THR A 142 9.29 -1.63 -44.27
CA THR A 142 10.59 -2.10 -44.76
C THR A 142 10.45 -2.85 -46.07
N THR A 143 9.48 -3.78 -46.14
CA THR A 143 9.23 -4.55 -47.36
C THR A 143 8.79 -3.65 -48.52
N ARG A 144 7.93 -2.67 -48.25
CA ARG A 144 7.46 -1.70 -49.26
C ARG A 144 8.60 -0.86 -49.82
N PHE A 145 9.43 -0.27 -48.96
CA PHE A 145 10.55 0.57 -49.39
C PHE A 145 11.64 -0.25 -50.12
N ALA A 146 11.89 -1.49 -49.67
CA ALA A 146 12.79 -2.40 -50.38
C ALA A 146 12.27 -2.74 -51.78
N SER A 147 10.98 -2.94 -51.97
CA SER A 147 10.38 -3.19 -53.29
C SER A 147 10.48 -1.97 -54.26
N LEU A 148 10.63 -0.75 -53.69
CA LEU A 148 10.89 0.49 -54.45
C LEU A 148 12.36 0.66 -54.78
N GLY A 149 13.25 -0.26 -54.44
CA GLY A 149 14.67 -0.22 -54.72
C GLY A 149 15.49 0.74 -53.81
N MET A 150 14.96 1.05 -52.63
CA MET A 150 15.68 1.90 -51.65
C MET A 150 16.76 1.07 -50.97
N THR A 151 17.84 1.76 -50.55
CA THR A 151 18.92 1.14 -49.77
C THR A 151 18.50 0.88 -48.34
N ASP A 152 19.08 -0.13 -47.71
CA ASP A 152 18.78 -0.46 -46.29
C ASP A 152 18.96 0.71 -45.33
N GLU A 153 19.99 1.57 -45.58
CA GLU A 153 20.21 2.78 -44.77
C GLU A 153 19.09 3.83 -44.93
N ALA A 154 18.60 4.04 -46.15
CA ALA A 154 17.50 4.96 -46.42
C ALA A 154 16.19 4.43 -45.83
N ILE A 155 15.95 3.11 -45.90
CA ILE A 155 14.80 2.44 -45.28
C ILE A 155 14.83 2.61 -43.75
N ALA A 156 15.96 2.32 -43.12
CA ALA A 156 16.10 2.47 -41.68
C ALA A 156 15.80 3.91 -41.22
N GLN A 157 16.27 4.92 -41.94
CA GLN A 157 16.00 6.34 -41.63
C GLN A 157 14.53 6.73 -41.85
N MET A 158 13.83 6.11 -42.81
CA MET A 158 12.42 6.40 -43.07
C MET A 158 11.48 5.69 -42.13
N VAL A 159 11.75 4.40 -41.86
CA VAL A 159 10.91 3.55 -40.97
C VAL A 159 11.09 3.93 -39.52
N GLU A 160 12.29 4.35 -39.15
CA GLU A 160 12.62 4.83 -37.80
C GLU A 160 13.05 6.31 -37.79
N ALA A 161 12.29 7.16 -38.47
CA ALA A 161 12.54 8.60 -38.47
C ALA A 161 12.60 9.22 -37.05
N ILE A 162 11.89 8.63 -36.12
CA ILE A 162 11.93 8.94 -34.68
C ILE A 162 12.08 7.63 -33.90
N PRO A 163 13.32 7.20 -33.61
CA PRO A 163 13.53 6.01 -32.79
C PRO A 163 12.99 6.26 -31.36
N ALA A 164 12.00 5.48 -30.97
CA ALA A 164 11.49 5.52 -29.63
C ALA A 164 12.30 4.56 -28.74
N GLU A 165 13.20 5.11 -27.92
CA GLU A 165 13.85 4.34 -26.88
C GLU A 165 12.96 4.35 -25.61
N GLU A 166 12.31 3.23 -25.34
CA GLU A 166 11.54 3.05 -24.11
C GLU A 166 12.48 2.68 -22.97
N ASN A 167 12.94 3.68 -22.23
CA ASN A 167 13.72 3.49 -21.03
C ASN A 167 12.80 3.48 -19.80
N ILE A 168 12.59 2.29 -19.21
CA ILE A 168 11.86 2.13 -17.95
C ILE A 168 12.89 1.92 -16.83
N PRO A 169 13.42 3.00 -16.21
CA PRO A 169 14.62 2.89 -15.38
C PRO A 169 14.38 2.18 -14.05
N PHE A 170 13.14 2.11 -13.56
CA PHE A 170 12.88 1.73 -12.18
C PHE A 170 12.09 0.43 -12.01
N ASN A 171 11.29 0.04 -13.00
CA ASN A 171 10.48 -1.16 -12.98
C ASN A 171 10.37 -1.76 -14.38
N THR A 172 11.49 -2.26 -14.90
CA THR A 172 11.63 -2.74 -16.27
C THR A 172 10.61 -3.80 -16.70
N ASN A 173 10.12 -4.57 -15.74
CA ASN A 173 9.15 -5.64 -16.01
C ASN A 173 7.70 -5.24 -15.71
N TRP A 174 7.42 -3.96 -15.46
CA TRP A 174 6.08 -3.49 -15.06
C TRP A 174 5.48 -4.28 -13.89
N SER A 175 6.34 -4.75 -12.98
CA SER A 175 5.95 -5.61 -11.87
C SER A 175 5.05 -4.88 -10.89
N PHE A 176 3.85 -5.41 -10.71
CA PHE A 176 2.90 -4.93 -9.70
C PHE A 176 3.43 -5.15 -8.28
N LEU A 177 4.21 -6.22 -8.07
CA LEU A 177 4.85 -6.52 -6.80
C LEU A 177 5.75 -5.35 -6.33
N ILE A 178 6.63 -4.84 -7.21
CA ILE A 178 7.57 -3.76 -6.88
C ILE A 178 6.82 -2.48 -6.51
N PHE A 179 5.76 -2.18 -7.23
CA PHE A 179 4.95 -0.98 -7.02
C PHE A 179 4.08 -1.08 -5.77
N PHE A 180 3.29 -2.12 -5.66
CA PHE A 180 2.24 -2.24 -4.65
C PHE A 180 2.77 -2.72 -3.29
N LEU A 181 3.65 -3.73 -3.28
CA LEU A 181 4.13 -4.33 -2.04
C LEU A 181 4.86 -3.32 -1.16
N SER A 182 5.72 -2.49 -1.75
CA SER A 182 6.46 -1.46 -1.00
C SER A 182 5.52 -0.51 -0.24
N ALA A 183 4.46 -0.06 -0.89
CA ALA A 183 3.46 0.79 -0.27
C ALA A 183 2.65 0.04 0.79
N ALA A 184 2.24 -1.19 0.50
CA ALA A 184 1.49 -2.03 1.43
C ALA A 184 2.28 -2.31 2.71
N LEU A 185 3.59 -2.56 2.62
CA LEU A 185 4.45 -2.80 3.78
C LEU A 185 4.49 -1.58 4.73
N LEU A 186 4.62 -0.38 4.19
CA LEU A 186 4.61 0.85 4.99
C LEU A 186 3.24 1.08 5.66
N LEU A 187 2.15 0.80 4.95
CA LEU A 187 0.81 0.86 5.51
C LEU A 187 0.62 -0.17 6.63
N VAL A 188 1.09 -1.41 6.44
CA VAL A 188 1.03 -2.46 7.48
C VAL A 188 1.78 -2.02 8.74
N ILE A 189 2.98 -1.45 8.61
CA ILE A 189 3.76 -0.94 9.74
C ILE A 189 2.97 0.13 10.50
N GLN A 190 2.42 1.14 9.81
CA GLN A 190 1.63 2.20 10.42
C GLN A 190 0.37 1.67 11.10
N GLN A 191 -0.38 0.81 10.43
CA GLN A 191 -1.67 0.31 10.93
C GLN A 191 -1.51 -0.63 12.12
N THR A 192 -0.55 -1.55 12.06
CA THR A 192 -0.31 -2.47 13.18
C THR A 192 0.21 -1.74 14.41
N MET A 193 1.04 -0.71 14.23
CA MET A 193 1.49 0.14 15.34
C MET A 193 0.32 0.91 15.97
N PHE A 194 -0.50 1.57 15.16
CA PHE A 194 -1.68 2.28 15.62
C PHE A 194 -2.62 1.36 16.37
N PHE A 195 -2.89 0.16 15.84
CA PHE A 195 -3.72 -0.83 16.48
C PHE A 195 -3.16 -1.28 17.84
N GLY A 196 -1.88 -1.66 17.91
CA GLY A 196 -1.27 -2.13 19.15
C GLY A 196 -1.27 -1.07 20.25
N VAL A 197 -0.93 0.18 19.92
CA VAL A 197 -0.99 1.30 20.86
C VAL A 197 -2.43 1.56 21.31
N SER A 198 -3.40 1.49 20.41
CA SER A 198 -4.81 1.72 20.70
C SER A 198 -5.40 0.64 21.62
N VAL A 199 -5.08 -0.63 21.37
CA VAL A 199 -5.48 -1.77 22.24
C VAL A 199 -4.92 -1.61 23.65
N MET A 200 -3.65 -1.25 23.77
CA MET A 200 -3.01 -1.03 25.08
C MET A 200 -3.61 0.14 25.83
N ASN A 201 -3.86 1.27 25.14
CA ASN A 201 -4.51 2.42 25.77
C ASN A 201 -5.97 2.12 26.16
N GLY A 202 -6.72 1.37 25.35
CA GLY A 202 -8.05 0.89 25.67
C GLY A 202 -8.04 0.02 26.94
N SER A 203 -7.11 -0.93 27.04
CA SER A 203 -6.94 -1.77 28.23
C SER A 203 -6.63 -0.98 29.50
N MET A 204 -5.85 0.10 29.41
CA MET A 204 -5.56 1.00 30.54
C MET A 204 -6.82 1.74 30.99
N ARG A 205 -7.66 2.22 30.05
CA ARG A 205 -8.91 2.92 30.37
C ARG A 205 -9.97 2.02 30.98
N GLU A 206 -10.00 0.75 30.61
CA GLU A 206 -10.85 -0.25 31.23
C GLU A 206 -10.36 -0.71 32.61
N GLY A 207 -9.26 -0.16 33.11
CA GLY A 207 -8.67 -0.51 34.41
C GLY A 207 -7.98 -1.87 34.42
N LYS A 208 -7.79 -2.50 33.27
CA LYS A 208 -7.08 -3.78 33.12
C LYS A 208 -5.56 -3.63 33.15
N ALA A 209 -5.06 -2.39 33.00
CA ALA A 209 -3.65 -2.06 33.08
C ALA A 209 -3.46 -0.73 33.82
N THR A 210 -2.31 -0.57 34.51
CA THR A 210 -1.99 0.66 35.27
C THR A 210 -1.21 1.67 34.43
N HIS A 211 -1.42 2.97 34.67
CA HIS A 211 -0.71 4.09 34.06
C HIS A 211 0.72 4.26 34.61
N ASP A 212 1.50 3.17 34.73
CA ASP A 212 2.86 3.22 35.25
C ASP A 212 3.87 3.53 34.13
N GLY A 213 4.41 4.71 34.08
CA GLY A 213 5.52 5.07 33.21
C GLY A 213 5.37 6.42 32.52
N SER A 214 6.50 7.01 32.12
CA SER A 214 6.51 8.25 31.34
C SER A 214 6.07 7.97 29.91
N LEU A 215 5.40 8.94 29.28
CA LEU A 215 4.99 8.87 27.87
C LEU A 215 6.20 8.53 26.97
N ILE A 216 7.34 9.18 27.20
CA ILE A 216 8.58 8.95 26.46
C ILE A 216 9.07 7.50 26.61
N GLY A 217 9.02 6.93 27.82
CA GLY A 217 9.43 5.55 28.04
C GLY A 217 8.53 4.53 27.34
N ARG A 218 7.23 4.81 27.22
CA ARG A 218 6.28 4.00 26.44
C ARG A 218 6.57 4.16 24.95
N ALA A 219 6.66 5.38 24.45
CA ALA A 219 6.97 5.67 23.05
C ALA A 219 8.28 4.99 22.59
N ALA A 220 9.34 5.07 23.42
CA ALA A 220 10.61 4.41 23.14
C ALA A 220 10.50 2.87 23.06
N ALA A 221 9.62 2.25 23.86
CA ALA A 221 9.39 0.81 23.78
C ALA A 221 8.76 0.40 22.44
N TYR A 222 7.73 1.12 22.00
CA TYR A 222 7.10 0.87 20.70
C TYR A 222 8.05 1.18 19.54
N ALA A 223 8.79 2.29 19.60
CA ALA A 223 9.80 2.62 18.59
C ALA A 223 10.83 1.52 18.43
N LEU A 224 11.35 0.97 19.52
CA LEU A 224 12.35 -0.10 19.49
C LEU A 224 11.82 -1.36 18.79
N VAL A 225 10.61 -1.81 19.14
CA VAL A 225 9.97 -2.98 18.51
C VAL A 225 9.74 -2.73 17.03
N TYR A 226 9.21 -1.55 16.68
CA TYR A 226 8.82 -1.25 15.30
C TYR A 226 9.99 -0.88 14.38
N VAL A 227 11.11 -0.41 14.89
CA VAL A 227 12.33 -0.32 14.09
C VAL A 227 12.76 -1.71 13.62
N GLY A 228 12.70 -2.72 14.49
CA GLY A 228 12.98 -4.10 14.11
C GLY A 228 11.99 -4.63 13.06
N ILE A 229 10.69 -4.44 13.25
CA ILE A 229 9.64 -4.86 12.29
C ILE A 229 9.79 -4.09 10.97
N ALA A 230 10.05 -2.79 11.00
CA ALA A 230 10.22 -1.97 9.80
C ALA A 230 11.48 -2.36 9.01
N CYS A 231 12.60 -2.64 9.68
CA CYS A 231 13.78 -3.18 9.03
C CYS A 231 13.50 -4.53 8.39
N TYR A 232 12.79 -5.42 9.07
CA TYR A 232 12.36 -6.68 8.49
C TYR A 232 11.49 -6.48 7.24
N CYS A 233 10.41 -5.68 7.36
CA CYS A 233 9.49 -5.44 6.26
C CYS A 233 10.13 -4.76 5.04
N LEU A 234 11.01 -3.78 5.27
CA LEU A 234 11.50 -2.90 4.20
C LEU A 234 12.89 -3.28 3.66
N LEU A 235 13.63 -4.14 4.36
CA LEU A 235 14.94 -4.61 3.92
C LEU A 235 14.94 -6.12 3.67
N VAL A 236 14.43 -6.93 4.61
CA VAL A 236 14.51 -8.39 4.51
C VAL A 236 13.46 -8.93 3.54
N VAL A 237 12.21 -8.50 3.64
CA VAL A 237 11.13 -8.98 2.76
C VAL A 237 11.40 -8.67 1.28
N PRO A 238 11.77 -7.43 0.87
CA PRO A 238 12.16 -7.17 -0.50
C PRO A 238 13.34 -8.01 -0.99
N ALA A 239 14.34 -8.24 -0.13
CA ALA A 239 15.48 -9.10 -0.46
C ALA A 239 15.04 -10.55 -0.66
N LEU A 240 14.12 -11.07 0.16
CA LEU A 240 13.57 -12.43 0.04
C LEU A 240 12.88 -12.65 -1.31
N PHE A 241 12.14 -11.66 -1.79
CA PHE A 241 11.42 -11.69 -3.08
C PHE A 241 12.25 -11.16 -4.25
N LYS A 242 13.57 -10.97 -4.06
CA LYS A 242 14.50 -10.48 -5.10
C LYS A 242 14.04 -9.16 -5.75
N MET A 243 13.36 -8.32 -4.96
CA MET A 243 12.97 -6.99 -5.42
C MET A 243 14.21 -6.10 -5.55
N PRO A 244 14.30 -5.25 -6.57
CA PRO A 244 15.43 -4.34 -6.73
C PRO A 244 15.46 -3.36 -5.56
N GLN A 245 16.59 -3.34 -4.85
CA GLN A 245 16.89 -2.37 -3.80
C GLN A 245 18.07 -1.53 -4.30
N ARG A 246 17.78 -0.39 -4.92
CA ARG A 246 18.78 0.50 -5.54
C ARG A 246 19.26 1.58 -4.59
N GLY A 247 18.49 1.85 -3.52
CA GLY A 247 18.80 2.87 -2.53
C GLY A 247 20.01 2.52 -1.66
N GLN A 248 20.69 3.54 -1.17
CA GLN A 248 21.74 3.36 -0.19
C GLN A 248 21.14 2.99 1.18
N LEU A 249 21.74 2.00 1.83
CA LEU A 249 21.25 1.51 3.14
C LEU A 249 21.16 2.61 4.21
N PRO A 250 22.13 3.55 4.35
CA PRO A 250 21.99 4.64 5.32
C PRO A 250 20.77 5.53 5.09
N ASP A 251 20.45 5.82 3.83
CA ASP A 251 19.32 6.67 3.46
C ASP A 251 17.98 5.98 3.79
N LEU A 252 17.89 4.67 3.50
CA LEU A 252 16.75 3.84 3.88
C LEU A 252 16.58 3.75 5.40
N LEU A 253 17.65 3.51 6.15
CA LEU A 253 17.60 3.44 7.62
C LEU A 253 17.19 4.77 8.24
N ALA A 254 17.66 5.89 7.69
CA ALA A 254 17.24 7.22 8.13
C ALA A 254 15.74 7.45 7.88
N LEU A 255 15.24 7.10 6.69
CA LEU A 255 13.80 7.21 6.39
C LEU A 255 12.98 6.32 7.33
N ILE A 256 13.39 5.06 7.53
CA ILE A 256 12.73 4.11 8.46
C ILE A 256 12.67 4.71 9.87
N PHE A 257 13.76 5.28 10.34
CA PHE A 257 13.82 5.89 11.66
C PHE A 257 12.81 7.03 11.79
N PHE A 258 12.82 8.01 10.89
CA PHE A 258 11.86 9.14 10.92
C PHE A 258 10.41 8.67 10.76
N PHE A 259 10.15 7.71 9.91
CA PHE A 259 8.82 7.14 9.74
C PHE A 259 8.32 6.44 11.01
N VAL A 260 9.15 5.60 11.64
CA VAL A 260 8.75 4.86 12.85
C VAL A 260 8.47 5.81 14.01
N ILE A 261 9.32 6.81 14.27
CA ILE A 261 9.09 7.76 15.36
C ILE A 261 7.83 8.60 15.12
N ASP A 262 7.56 8.98 13.87
CA ASP A 262 6.34 9.69 13.50
C ASP A 262 5.10 8.80 13.68
N CYS A 263 5.13 7.56 13.23
CA CYS A 263 4.06 6.59 13.46
C CYS A 263 3.77 6.36 14.95
N VAL A 264 4.80 6.35 15.81
CA VAL A 264 4.62 6.27 17.27
C VAL A 264 3.86 7.50 17.76
N ALA A 265 4.31 8.71 17.41
CA ALA A 265 3.68 9.96 17.84
C ALA A 265 2.23 10.06 17.34
N PHE A 266 1.99 9.71 16.06
CA PHE A 266 0.67 9.60 15.47
C PHE A 266 -0.22 8.62 16.26
N SER A 267 0.27 7.41 16.52
CA SER A 267 -0.47 6.37 17.22
C SER A 267 -0.84 6.79 18.64
N PHE A 268 0.09 7.42 19.39
CA PHE A 268 -0.19 7.94 20.73
C PHE A 268 -1.21 9.08 20.73
N THR A 269 -1.24 9.90 19.69
CA THR A 269 -2.21 10.99 19.56
C THR A 269 -3.61 10.43 19.23
N PHE A 270 -3.73 9.63 18.18
CA PHE A 270 -5.03 9.15 17.69
C PHE A 270 -5.63 8.05 18.56
N SER A 271 -4.83 7.20 19.19
CA SER A 271 -5.33 6.20 20.15
C SER A 271 -6.10 6.80 21.35
N ARG A 272 -5.98 8.12 21.58
CA ARG A 272 -6.76 8.82 22.61
C ARG A 272 -8.24 8.94 22.28
N PHE A 273 -8.62 8.88 21.00
CA PHE A 273 -10.01 8.88 20.58
C PHE A 273 -10.69 7.52 20.81
N VAL A 274 -9.89 6.45 20.90
CA VAL A 274 -10.38 5.09 21.19
C VAL A 274 -10.78 4.98 22.65
N ARG A 275 -12.03 4.60 22.92
CA ARG A 275 -12.56 4.47 24.26
C ARG A 275 -12.52 3.03 24.81
N HIS A 276 -12.79 2.06 23.94
CA HIS A 276 -12.92 0.66 24.30
C HIS A 276 -12.01 -0.18 23.41
N ARG A 277 -11.45 -1.25 24.00
CA ARG A 277 -10.56 -2.17 23.28
C ARG A 277 -11.23 -2.80 22.05
N GLU A 278 -12.52 -3.06 22.11
CA GLU A 278 -13.29 -3.69 21.02
C GLU A 278 -13.54 -2.73 19.82
N THR A 279 -13.69 -1.44 20.08
CA THR A 279 -13.93 -0.45 19.02
C THR A 279 -12.71 -0.18 18.13
N VAL A 280 -11.51 -0.56 18.60
CA VAL A 280 -10.27 -0.42 17.83
C VAL A 280 -10.34 -1.15 16.48
N PHE A 281 -11.01 -2.31 16.42
CA PHE A 281 -11.15 -3.06 15.15
C PHE A 281 -11.96 -2.30 14.11
N VAL A 282 -13.04 -1.64 14.53
CA VAL A 282 -13.88 -0.84 13.63
C VAL A 282 -13.11 0.38 13.12
N GLU A 283 -12.40 1.07 14.02
CA GLU A 283 -11.58 2.22 13.67
C GLU A 283 -10.43 1.83 12.73
N LEU A 284 -9.79 0.68 12.97
CA LEU A 284 -8.75 0.15 12.10
C LEU A 284 -9.27 -0.09 10.68
N LEU A 285 -10.45 -0.69 10.54
CA LEU A 285 -11.04 -0.99 9.23
C LEU A 285 -11.26 0.28 8.40
N PHE A 286 -11.88 1.30 9.00
CA PHE A 286 -12.10 2.58 8.33
C PHE A 286 -10.80 3.31 8.03
N MET A 287 -9.88 3.36 9.01
CA MET A 287 -8.59 4.03 8.86
C MET A 287 -7.73 3.38 7.78
N SER A 288 -7.73 2.04 7.71
CA SER A 288 -6.92 1.29 6.73
C SER A 288 -7.33 1.60 5.30
N SER A 289 -8.63 1.57 5.02
CA SER A 289 -9.16 1.90 3.69
C SER A 289 -8.83 3.34 3.30
N LEU A 290 -9.04 4.28 4.22
CA LEU A 290 -8.74 5.69 3.99
C LEU A 290 -7.25 5.92 3.74
N CYS A 291 -6.38 5.32 4.55
CA CYS A 291 -4.92 5.41 4.37
C CYS A 291 -4.48 4.85 3.02
N LEU A 292 -5.06 3.74 2.56
CA LEU A 292 -4.71 3.12 1.29
C LEU A 292 -5.06 4.05 0.11
N PHE A 293 -6.27 4.62 0.09
CA PHE A 293 -6.69 5.55 -0.96
C PHE A 293 -5.90 6.85 -0.96
N LEU A 294 -5.56 7.37 0.23
CA LEU A 294 -4.83 8.64 0.38
C LEU A 294 -3.31 8.49 0.32
N SER A 295 -2.79 7.26 0.27
CA SER A 295 -1.34 7.00 0.24
C SER A 295 -0.62 7.51 -1.01
N GLY A 296 -1.37 7.78 -2.08
CA GLY A 296 -0.79 8.10 -3.40
C GLY A 296 -0.45 6.87 -4.24
N THR A 297 -0.70 5.66 -3.73
CA THR A 297 -0.41 4.39 -4.42
C THR A 297 -1.48 4.07 -5.47
N ILE A 298 -2.77 4.13 -5.07
CA ILE A 298 -3.88 3.85 -6.00
C ILE A 298 -4.13 5.06 -6.89
N TRP A 299 -4.13 6.25 -6.31
CA TRP A 299 -4.36 7.50 -7.02
C TRP A 299 -3.23 8.49 -6.76
N PRO A 300 -2.55 9.01 -7.79
CA PRO A 300 -1.41 9.92 -7.61
C PRO A 300 -1.78 11.16 -6.79
N VAL A 301 -0.95 11.51 -5.81
CA VAL A 301 -1.18 12.69 -4.95
C VAL A 301 -1.24 13.98 -5.76
N SER A 302 -0.53 14.06 -6.89
CA SER A 302 -0.58 15.21 -7.81
C SER A 302 -1.96 15.44 -8.42
N SER A 303 -2.74 14.37 -8.60
CA SER A 303 -4.07 14.38 -9.22
C SER A 303 -5.21 14.42 -8.19
N MET A 304 -4.89 14.46 -6.88
CA MET A 304 -5.89 14.59 -5.84
C MET A 304 -6.42 16.04 -5.75
N PRO A 305 -7.75 16.23 -5.54
CA PRO A 305 -8.30 17.54 -5.19
C PRO A 305 -7.60 18.12 -3.94
N PRO A 306 -7.46 19.45 -3.84
CA PRO A 306 -6.66 20.09 -2.77
C PRO A 306 -7.08 19.68 -1.35
N PHE A 307 -8.37 19.51 -1.11
CA PHE A 307 -8.89 19.05 0.18
C PHE A 307 -8.37 17.66 0.56
N TRP A 308 -8.48 16.68 -0.34
CA TRP A 308 -8.04 15.31 -0.08
C TRP A 308 -6.52 15.20 0.01
N LYS A 309 -5.81 16.03 -0.76
CA LYS A 309 -4.36 16.17 -0.64
C LYS A 309 -3.95 16.68 0.74
N ALA A 310 -4.66 17.67 1.31
CA ALA A 310 -4.42 18.13 2.67
C ALA A 310 -4.75 17.05 3.72
N VAL A 311 -5.84 16.29 3.54
CA VAL A 311 -6.19 15.15 4.40
C VAL A 311 -5.13 14.05 4.33
N SER A 312 -4.54 13.77 3.16
CA SER A 312 -3.48 12.78 3.02
C SER A 312 -2.24 13.10 3.85
N TRP A 313 -1.98 14.38 4.09
CA TRP A 313 -0.85 14.84 4.92
C TRP A 313 -1.03 14.57 6.42
N VAL A 314 -2.18 14.08 6.84
CA VAL A 314 -2.39 13.62 8.23
C VAL A 314 -1.66 12.29 8.47
N PHE A 315 -1.46 11.48 7.43
CA PHE A 315 -0.93 10.13 7.59
C PHE A 315 0.58 10.05 7.32
N PRO A 316 1.38 9.54 8.28
CA PRO A 316 2.82 9.34 8.08
C PRO A 316 3.17 8.52 6.84
N SER A 317 2.35 7.49 6.54
CA SER A 317 2.53 6.62 5.38
C SER A 317 2.56 7.38 4.05
N THR A 318 1.84 8.50 3.90
CA THR A 318 1.82 9.28 2.66
C THR A 318 3.20 9.79 2.28
N PHE A 319 3.93 10.37 3.23
CA PHE A 319 5.29 10.86 2.99
C PHE A 319 6.30 9.72 2.93
N ALA A 320 6.13 8.71 3.79
CA ALA A 320 7.03 7.56 3.84
C ALA A 320 7.00 6.73 2.57
N ILE A 321 5.82 6.48 1.98
CA ILE A 321 5.68 5.73 0.72
C ILE A 321 6.39 6.47 -0.42
N GLN A 322 6.17 7.78 -0.55
CA GLN A 322 6.83 8.59 -1.57
C GLN A 322 8.36 8.61 -1.39
N GLY A 323 8.82 8.78 -0.15
CA GLY A 323 10.24 8.76 0.18
C GLY A 323 10.88 7.39 -0.08
N PHE A 324 10.20 6.31 0.31
CA PHE A 324 10.67 4.95 0.10
C PHE A 324 10.77 4.60 -1.39
N HIS A 325 9.74 4.93 -2.18
CA HIS A 325 9.78 4.72 -3.63
C HIS A 325 10.92 5.51 -4.29
N ALA A 326 11.15 6.76 -3.87
CA ALA A 326 12.25 7.56 -4.40
C ALA A 326 13.63 6.95 -4.06
N ILE A 327 13.85 6.54 -2.81
CA ILE A 327 15.13 5.93 -2.41
C ILE A 327 15.27 4.53 -2.99
N ASN A 328 14.30 3.65 -2.75
CA ASN A 328 14.44 2.23 -3.07
C ASN A 328 14.39 1.95 -4.57
N ASN A 329 13.49 2.60 -5.30
CA ASN A 329 13.31 2.35 -6.72
C ASN A 329 14.16 3.27 -7.59
N ALA A 330 14.25 4.58 -7.24
CA ALA A 330 14.93 5.58 -8.03
C ALA A 330 16.34 5.93 -7.53
N ALA A 331 16.87 5.22 -6.51
CA ALA A 331 18.18 5.48 -5.92
C ALA A 331 18.39 6.95 -5.45
N ALA A 332 17.30 7.61 -5.05
CA ALA A 332 17.38 8.97 -4.54
C ALA A 332 18.11 8.99 -3.19
N THR A 333 18.86 10.08 -2.96
CA THR A 333 19.53 10.33 -1.68
C THR A 333 18.66 11.16 -0.74
N LEU A 334 18.97 11.18 0.57
CA LEU A 334 18.23 11.99 1.56
C LEU A 334 18.00 13.45 1.16
N PRO A 335 18.98 14.18 0.58
CA PRO A 335 18.72 15.53 0.10
C PRO A 335 17.65 15.65 -0.98
N MET A 336 17.45 14.63 -1.81
CA MET A 336 16.44 14.64 -2.87
C MET A 336 15.02 14.44 -2.34
N ILE A 337 14.88 13.76 -1.19
CA ILE A 337 13.59 13.52 -0.54
C ILE A 337 13.30 14.52 0.61
N ARG A 338 13.95 15.71 0.59
CA ARG A 338 13.72 16.75 1.60
C ARG A 338 12.24 17.07 1.88
N PRO A 339 11.37 17.21 0.89
CA PRO A 339 9.95 17.51 1.16
C PRO A 339 9.28 16.43 2.01
N GLN A 340 9.58 15.15 1.73
CA GLN A 340 9.04 14.01 2.47
C GLN A 340 9.57 13.94 3.89
N LEU A 341 10.87 14.19 4.07
CA LEU A 341 11.49 14.26 5.41
C LEU A 341 10.95 15.43 6.24
N ILE A 342 10.80 16.62 5.64
CA ILE A 342 10.19 17.77 6.30
C ILE A 342 8.75 17.44 6.71
N GLY A 343 8.00 16.74 5.84
CA GLY A 343 6.67 16.25 6.15
C GLY A 343 6.66 15.36 7.40
N LEU A 344 7.47 14.31 7.44
CA LEU A 344 7.58 13.40 8.59
C LEU A 344 8.05 14.10 9.86
N ILE A 345 9.05 14.97 9.77
CA ILE A 345 9.56 15.70 10.94
C ILE A 345 8.51 16.68 11.49
N SER A 346 7.81 17.39 10.62
CA SER A 346 6.75 18.32 11.03
C SER A 346 5.56 17.60 11.66
N GLN A 347 5.15 16.45 11.11
CA GLN A 347 4.12 15.59 11.69
C GLN A 347 4.56 15.05 13.04
N PHE A 348 5.78 14.52 13.16
CA PHE A 348 6.34 14.04 14.42
C PHE A 348 6.32 15.13 15.50
N ALA A 349 6.75 16.35 15.19
CA ALA A 349 6.71 17.46 16.10
C ALA A 349 5.28 17.79 16.55
N PHE A 350 4.36 17.89 15.60
CA PHE A 350 2.95 18.18 15.87
C PHE A 350 2.31 17.10 16.74
N TYR A 351 2.44 15.83 16.37
CA TYR A 351 1.85 14.71 17.11
C TYR A 351 2.49 14.50 18.47
N SER A 352 3.80 14.75 18.60
CA SER A 352 4.48 14.67 19.90
C SER A 352 3.94 15.70 20.88
N VAL A 353 3.76 16.93 20.43
CA VAL A 353 3.16 18.00 21.25
C VAL A 353 1.71 17.66 21.60
N ALA A 354 0.92 17.22 20.63
CA ALA A 354 -0.47 16.82 20.84
C ALA A 354 -0.58 15.65 21.85
N ALA A 355 0.21 14.60 21.67
CA ALA A 355 0.25 13.46 22.58
C ALA A 355 0.65 13.87 23.99
N PHE A 356 1.64 14.74 24.13
CA PHE A 356 2.09 15.26 25.43
C PHE A 356 1.00 16.08 26.14
N LEU A 357 0.36 17.01 25.43
CA LEU A 357 -0.72 17.82 25.99
C LEU A 357 -1.93 16.97 26.42
N MET A 358 -2.26 15.95 25.62
CA MET A 358 -3.35 15.02 25.95
C MET A 358 -2.99 14.14 27.16
N ASP A 359 -1.78 13.61 27.23
CA ASP A 359 -1.29 12.82 28.37
C ASP A 359 -1.29 13.66 29.66
N TYR A 360 -0.82 14.91 29.60
CA TYR A 360 -0.83 15.85 30.73
C TYR A 360 -2.25 16.12 31.24
N ARG A 361 -3.21 16.38 30.34
CA ARG A 361 -4.62 16.61 30.74
C ARG A 361 -5.24 15.36 31.36
N GLU A 362 -4.95 14.19 30.84
CA GLU A 362 -5.50 12.93 31.34
C GLU A 362 -4.95 12.61 32.75
N ARG A 363 -3.67 12.83 33.00
CA ARG A 363 -3.04 12.68 34.33
C ARG A 363 -3.64 13.63 35.37
N ASN A 364 -3.76 14.90 35.05
CA ASN A 364 -4.35 15.87 35.95
C ASN A 364 -5.82 15.54 36.26
N HIS A 365 -6.57 15.06 35.30
CA HIS A 365 -7.95 14.64 35.53
C HIS A 365 -8.04 13.40 36.41
N TYR A 366 -7.15 12.43 36.21
CA TYR A 366 -7.07 11.23 37.04
C TYR A 366 -6.70 11.56 38.49
N GLU A 367 -5.69 12.37 38.72
CA GLU A 367 -5.27 12.84 40.05
C GLU A 367 -6.40 13.58 40.76
N SER A 368 -7.08 14.49 40.07
CA SER A 368 -8.25 15.19 40.64
C SER A 368 -9.37 14.24 41.05
N ARG A 369 -9.66 13.19 40.24
CA ARG A 369 -10.65 12.16 40.60
C ARG A 369 -10.20 11.33 41.81
N LEU A 370 -8.94 10.93 41.84
CA LEU A 370 -8.36 10.18 42.94
C LEU A 370 -8.46 10.95 44.24
N HIS A 371 -8.08 12.25 44.25
CA HIS A 371 -8.23 13.12 45.40
C HIS A 371 -9.67 13.18 45.93
N LYS A 372 -10.63 13.37 45.05
CA LYS A 372 -12.05 13.39 45.41
C LYS A 372 -12.56 12.05 45.98
N LEU A 373 -12.04 10.93 45.48
CA LEU A 373 -12.40 9.59 45.99
C LEU A 373 -11.77 9.35 47.38
N ILE A 374 -10.51 9.74 47.57
CA ILE A 374 -9.82 9.65 48.87
C ILE A 374 -10.57 10.50 49.88
N GLU A 375 -10.87 11.75 49.56
CA GLU A 375 -11.61 12.65 50.45
C GLU A 375 -13.00 12.10 50.84
N LYS A 376 -13.73 11.55 49.87
CA LYS A 376 -15.03 10.89 50.14
C LYS A 376 -14.88 9.68 51.03
N ARG A 377 -13.83 8.88 50.86
CA ARG A 377 -13.55 7.69 51.69
C ARG A 377 -13.16 8.10 53.11
N THR A 378 -12.32 9.15 53.25
CA THR A 378 -11.92 9.68 54.55
C THR A 378 -13.14 10.20 55.32
N ARG A 379 -14.02 10.98 54.71
CA ARG A 379 -15.26 11.46 55.32
C ARG A 379 -16.18 10.31 55.78
N LEU A 380 -16.28 9.25 55.02
CA LEU A 380 -17.06 8.06 55.40
C LEU A 380 -16.45 7.33 56.61
N ILE A 381 -15.13 7.21 56.66
CA ILE A 381 -14.42 6.59 57.78
C ILE A 381 -14.59 7.43 59.04
N GLU A 382 -14.39 8.76 58.94
CA GLU A 382 -14.59 9.70 60.06
C GLU A 382 -16.05 9.66 60.58
N GLY A 383 -17.03 9.57 59.69
CA GLY A 383 -18.44 9.42 60.04
C GLY A 383 -18.71 8.11 60.81
N ARG A 384 -18.09 7.02 60.36
CA ARG A 384 -18.21 5.71 61.07
C ARG A 384 -17.56 5.72 62.46
N ILE A 385 -16.39 6.38 62.59
CA ILE A 385 -15.69 6.52 63.86
C ILE A 385 -16.54 7.35 64.84
N LYS A 386 -17.07 8.50 64.40
CA LYS A 386 -17.97 9.33 65.20
C LYS A 386 -19.25 8.60 65.62
N ALA A 387 -19.85 7.86 64.73
CA ALA A 387 -21.04 7.05 65.04
C ALA A 387 -20.75 5.95 66.09
N ARG A 388 -19.58 5.32 66.00
CA ARG A 388 -19.17 4.30 66.94
C ARG A 388 -18.88 4.89 68.32
N GLN A 389 -18.17 6.04 68.38
CA GLN A 389 -17.95 6.77 69.61
C GLN A 389 -19.23 7.25 70.29
N ALA A 390 -20.21 7.72 69.51
CA ALA A 390 -21.53 8.08 70.01
C ALA A 390 -22.30 6.90 70.58
N GLN A 391 -22.23 5.69 69.95
CA GLN A 391 -22.81 4.47 70.48
C GLN A 391 -22.15 4.02 71.79
N GLU A 392 -20.83 4.08 71.85
CA GLU A 392 -20.07 3.77 73.08
C GLU A 392 -20.43 4.72 74.22
N ALA A 393 -20.54 6.03 73.98
CA ALA A 393 -20.96 7.03 74.95
C ALA A 393 -22.39 6.83 75.45
N VAL A 394 -23.34 6.45 74.58
CA VAL A 394 -24.72 6.09 74.97
C VAL A 394 -24.73 4.83 75.84
N PHE A 395 -23.92 3.86 75.51
CA PHE A 395 -23.82 2.59 76.27
C PHE A 395 -23.23 2.85 77.67
N GLU A 396 -22.24 3.73 77.81
CA GLU A 396 -21.68 4.11 79.11
C GLU A 396 -22.66 4.94 79.98
N ALA A 397 -23.47 5.79 79.34
CA ALA A 397 -24.49 6.57 80.05
C ALA A 397 -25.72 5.76 80.51
N THR A 398 -25.89 4.53 79.99
CA THR A 398 -27.02 3.63 80.34
C THR A 398 -26.61 2.57 81.39
N LYS A 399 -25.34 2.54 81.78
CA LYS A 399 -24.84 1.80 82.93
C LYS A 399 -24.84 2.66 84.18
#